data_39102ed330ec03dddc1dd0a20b8ab75d
#
_entry.id   39102ed330ec03dddc1dd0a20b8ab75d
#
_cell.length_a   1.000
_cell.length_b   1.000
_cell.length_c   1.000
_cell.angle_alpha   90.00
_cell.angle_beta   90.00
_cell.angle_gamma   90.00
#
_symmetry.space_group_name_H-M   'P 1'
#
loop_
_entity.id
_entity.type
_entity.pdbx_description
1 polymer ?
#
loop_
_entity_poly.entity_id
_entity_poly.type
_entity_poly.pdbx_seq_one_letter_code
_entity_poly.pdbx_strand_id
1 'polypeptide(L)'
;MPRPKLLTEDEFIALFLEWKEYIETNPIKKQVFVGKDGRHDYELIPRPYTMEGFLNFAEEKICNVHQYFENRDNRYSTYVDICTRIKRTIRQNQIENGLAGLYNPSITQRLNNLTEKTDVTTNGEAINEIKISIIRPDTKELD
;
A
#
# COMPACT_ATOMS: atom_id res chain seq x y z
N MET A 1 -26.33 -16.18 -20.23
CA MET A 1 -25.32 -17.15 -19.76
C MET A 1 -24.18 -16.41 -19.06
N PRO A 2 -23.79 -16.84 -17.85
CA PRO A 2 -22.59 -16.30 -17.25
C PRO A 2 -21.39 -16.64 -18.14
N ARG A 3 -20.49 -15.67 -18.35
CA ARG A 3 -19.25 -15.93 -19.07
C ARG A 3 -18.43 -17.00 -18.33
N PRO A 4 -17.81 -17.97 -19.04
CA PRO A 4 -16.95 -18.94 -18.40
C PRO A 4 -15.81 -18.22 -17.67
N LYS A 5 -15.37 -18.78 -16.55
CA LYS A 5 -14.19 -18.30 -15.84
C LYS A 5 -12.97 -18.49 -16.74
N LEU A 6 -12.20 -17.42 -16.95
CA LEU A 6 -11.06 -17.45 -17.88
C LEU A 6 -9.85 -18.15 -17.28
N LEU A 7 -9.77 -18.25 -15.94
CA LEU A 7 -8.66 -18.85 -15.22
C LEU A 7 -9.17 -19.92 -14.25
N THR A 8 -8.47 -21.05 -14.21
CA THR A 8 -8.62 -22.04 -13.14
C THR A 8 -7.93 -21.49 -11.85
N GLU A 9 -8.21 -22.11 -10.70
CA GLU A 9 -7.57 -21.75 -9.44
C GLU A 9 -6.05 -21.90 -9.52
N ASP A 10 -5.56 -22.99 -10.11
CA ASP A 10 -4.12 -23.24 -10.27
C ASP A 10 -3.46 -22.24 -11.22
N GLU A 11 -4.12 -21.89 -12.33
CA GLU A 11 -3.66 -20.87 -13.26
C GLU A 11 -3.60 -19.48 -12.60
N PHE A 12 -4.55 -19.16 -11.73
CA PHE A 12 -4.56 -17.89 -10.99
C PHE A 12 -3.40 -17.81 -10.00
N ILE A 13 -3.13 -18.88 -9.26
CA ILE A 13 -1.96 -18.97 -8.37
C ILE A 13 -0.67 -18.85 -9.17
N ALA A 14 -0.55 -19.58 -10.29
CA ALA A 14 0.62 -19.53 -11.17
C ALA A 14 0.87 -18.12 -11.71
N LEU A 15 -0.16 -17.40 -12.10
CA LEU A 15 -0.08 -16.02 -12.58
C LEU A 15 0.46 -15.07 -11.48
N PHE A 16 0.00 -15.25 -10.25
CA PHE A 16 0.50 -14.47 -9.12
C PHE A 16 1.97 -14.75 -8.81
N LEU A 17 2.38 -16.01 -8.83
CA LEU A 17 3.79 -16.39 -8.63
C LEU A 17 4.69 -15.85 -9.74
N GLU A 18 4.23 -15.87 -10.98
CA GLU A 18 4.95 -15.29 -12.11
C GLU A 18 5.11 -13.77 -12.00
N TRP A 19 4.06 -13.08 -11.53
CA TRP A 19 4.16 -11.65 -11.25
C TRP A 19 5.16 -11.35 -10.14
N LYS A 20 5.20 -12.14 -9.07
CA LYS A 20 6.20 -12.00 -7.99
C LYS A 20 7.61 -12.12 -8.54
N GLU A 21 7.88 -13.14 -9.34
CA GLU A 21 9.18 -13.32 -9.98
C GLU A 21 9.54 -12.13 -10.88
N TYR A 22 8.59 -11.65 -11.67
CA TYR A 22 8.77 -10.45 -12.49
C TYR A 22 9.14 -9.23 -11.64
N ILE A 23 8.47 -8.98 -10.53
CA ILE A 23 8.76 -7.86 -9.62
C ILE A 23 10.16 -7.99 -9.00
N GLU A 24 10.53 -9.18 -8.56
CA GLU A 24 11.83 -9.44 -7.94
C GLU A 24 13.00 -9.29 -8.92
N THR A 25 12.79 -9.65 -10.17
CA THR A 25 13.81 -9.55 -11.24
C THR A 25 13.87 -8.19 -11.93
N ASN A 26 12.91 -7.31 -11.68
CA ASN A 26 12.83 -5.97 -12.28
C ASN A 26 12.79 -4.86 -11.21
N PRO A 27 13.90 -4.62 -10.50
CA PRO A 27 13.98 -3.55 -9.53
C PRO A 27 13.82 -2.17 -10.18
N ILE A 28 13.45 -1.18 -9.38
CA ILE A 28 13.40 0.22 -9.83
C ILE A 28 14.84 0.74 -9.92
N LYS A 29 15.19 1.32 -11.06
CA LYS A 29 16.49 1.95 -11.28
C LYS A 29 16.37 3.44 -10.97
N LYS A 30 17.04 3.88 -9.91
CA LYS A 30 17.15 5.28 -9.56
C LYS A 30 18.49 5.82 -10.02
N GLN A 31 18.49 6.85 -10.85
CA GLN A 31 19.72 7.49 -11.26
C GLN A 31 20.36 8.23 -10.09
N VAL A 32 21.64 8.00 -9.86
CA VAL A 32 22.44 8.65 -8.83
C VAL A 32 23.73 9.19 -9.43
N PHE A 33 24.27 10.23 -8.82
CA PHE A 33 25.59 10.77 -9.18
C PHE A 33 26.64 10.21 -8.24
N VAL A 34 27.67 9.60 -8.77
CA VAL A 34 28.73 8.96 -8.00
C VAL A 34 30.06 9.67 -8.27
N GLY A 35 30.80 9.97 -7.18
CA GLY A 35 32.13 10.54 -7.22
C GLY A 35 32.17 12.05 -7.51
N LYS A 36 33.36 12.62 -7.41
CA LYS A 36 33.61 14.05 -7.66
C LYS A 36 33.38 14.47 -9.11
N ASP A 37 33.45 13.51 -10.04
CA ASP A 37 33.33 13.74 -11.48
C ASP A 37 31.85 13.72 -11.96
N GLY A 38 30.88 13.50 -11.07
CA GLY A 38 29.46 13.51 -11.40
C GLY A 38 29.05 12.39 -12.37
N ARG A 39 29.70 11.23 -12.31
CA ARG A 39 29.32 10.08 -13.14
C ARG A 39 27.92 9.61 -12.80
N HIS A 40 27.15 9.33 -13.84
CA HIS A 40 25.84 8.72 -13.70
C HIS A 40 25.96 7.23 -13.41
N ASP A 41 25.30 6.78 -12.34
CA ASP A 41 25.15 5.39 -12.01
C ASP A 41 23.70 5.12 -11.59
N TYR A 42 23.35 3.87 -11.38
CA TYR A 42 21.99 3.48 -11.01
C TYR A 42 22.01 2.72 -9.69
N GLU A 43 21.23 3.22 -8.75
CA GLU A 43 20.87 2.49 -7.54
C GLU A 43 19.66 1.59 -7.83
N LEU A 44 19.79 0.30 -7.49
CA LEU A 44 18.69 -0.66 -7.63
C LEU A 44 17.85 -0.65 -6.35
N ILE A 45 16.59 -0.24 -6.49
CA ILE A 45 15.64 -0.23 -5.39
C ILE A 45 14.64 -1.38 -5.58
N PRO A 46 14.40 -2.21 -4.56
CA PRO A 46 13.39 -3.26 -4.66
C PRO A 46 12.03 -2.68 -5.09
N ARG A 47 11.44 -3.27 -6.12
CA ARG A 47 10.10 -2.85 -6.58
C ARG A 47 9.05 -3.32 -5.58
N PRO A 48 8.23 -2.42 -5.01
CA PRO A 48 7.20 -2.81 -4.07
C PRO A 48 6.12 -3.67 -4.71
N TYR A 49 5.54 -4.58 -3.95
CA TYR A 49 4.33 -5.26 -4.33
C TYR A 49 3.15 -4.30 -4.20
N THR A 50 2.37 -4.17 -5.26
CA THR A 50 1.14 -3.39 -5.24
C THR A 50 0.01 -4.17 -5.89
N MET A 51 -1.22 -3.94 -5.42
CA MET A 51 -2.39 -4.58 -6.01
C MET A 51 -2.59 -4.16 -7.45
N GLU A 52 -2.42 -2.87 -7.73
CA GLU A 52 -2.50 -2.31 -9.08
C GLU A 52 -1.44 -2.91 -10.02
N GLY A 53 -0.23 -3.12 -9.51
CA GLY A 53 0.85 -3.77 -10.27
C GLY A 53 0.49 -5.18 -10.69
N PHE A 54 -0.10 -5.96 -9.78
CA PHE A 54 -0.56 -7.31 -10.10
C PHE A 54 -1.73 -7.30 -11.09
N LEU A 55 -2.73 -6.46 -10.86
CA LEU A 55 -3.90 -6.37 -11.75
C LEU A 55 -3.51 -5.98 -13.17
N ASN A 56 -2.64 -4.99 -13.33
CA ASN A 56 -2.15 -4.56 -14.64
C ASN A 56 -1.34 -5.66 -15.34
N PHE A 57 -0.45 -6.32 -14.61
CA PHE A 57 0.33 -7.44 -15.16
C PHE A 57 -0.58 -8.58 -15.65
N ALA A 58 -1.60 -8.93 -14.88
CA ALA A 58 -2.55 -9.97 -15.23
C ALA A 58 -3.38 -9.59 -16.47
N GLU A 59 -3.82 -8.34 -16.54
CA GLU A 59 -4.61 -7.83 -17.65
C GLU A 59 -3.82 -7.82 -18.96
N GLU A 60 -2.58 -7.38 -18.92
CA GLU A 60 -1.69 -7.39 -20.08
C GLU A 60 -1.37 -8.80 -20.56
N LYS A 61 -1.24 -9.74 -19.64
CA LYS A 61 -0.81 -11.09 -19.96
C LYS A 61 -1.94 -12.03 -20.38
N ILE A 62 -3.07 -11.99 -19.69
CA ILE A 62 -4.18 -12.93 -19.89
C ILE A 62 -5.53 -12.22 -19.92
N CYS A 63 -5.94 -11.60 -18.80
CA CYS A 63 -7.25 -10.99 -18.64
C CYS A 63 -7.34 -10.14 -17.39
N ASN A 64 -8.39 -9.32 -17.31
CA ASN A 64 -8.70 -8.57 -16.11
C ASN A 64 -9.19 -9.50 -15.00
N VAL A 65 -8.39 -9.60 -13.93
CA VAL A 65 -8.68 -10.45 -12.77
C VAL A 65 -9.36 -9.72 -11.61
N HIS A 66 -9.64 -8.44 -11.76
CA HIS A 66 -10.28 -7.62 -10.72
C HIS A 66 -11.62 -8.22 -10.25
N GLN A 67 -12.40 -8.74 -11.20
CA GLN A 67 -13.69 -9.37 -10.91
C GLN A 67 -13.60 -10.60 -9.98
N TYR A 68 -12.47 -11.31 -9.93
CA TYR A 68 -12.25 -12.39 -8.97
C TYR A 68 -12.17 -11.86 -7.53
N PHE A 69 -11.60 -10.68 -7.35
CA PHE A 69 -11.49 -10.02 -6.05
C PHE A 69 -12.81 -9.38 -5.60
N GLU A 70 -13.62 -8.88 -6.53
CA GLU A 70 -14.93 -8.33 -6.23
C GLU A 70 -15.96 -9.40 -5.85
N ASN A 71 -15.85 -10.59 -6.42
CA ASN A 71 -16.74 -11.74 -6.21
C ASN A 71 -18.23 -11.35 -6.24
N ARG A 72 -18.64 -10.59 -7.24
CA ARG A 72 -20.03 -10.19 -7.40
C ARG A 72 -20.93 -11.42 -7.57
N ASP A 73 -22.07 -11.40 -6.87
CA ASP A 73 -23.06 -12.48 -6.88
C ASP A 73 -22.48 -13.85 -6.49
N ASN A 74 -21.38 -13.86 -5.72
CA ASN A 74 -20.68 -15.06 -5.27
C ASN A 74 -20.20 -15.99 -6.42
N ARG A 75 -19.98 -15.43 -7.60
CA ARG A 75 -19.58 -16.20 -8.81
C ARG A 75 -18.16 -16.77 -8.69
N TYR A 76 -17.31 -16.16 -7.87
CA TYR A 76 -15.92 -16.52 -7.67
C TYR A 76 -15.63 -16.99 -6.25
N SER A 77 -16.62 -17.61 -5.58
CA SER A 77 -16.51 -18.06 -4.19
C SER A 77 -15.36 -19.02 -3.95
N THR A 78 -15.03 -19.87 -4.92
CA THR A 78 -13.92 -20.81 -4.84
C THR A 78 -12.54 -20.13 -4.90
N TYR A 79 -12.49 -18.87 -5.35
CA TYR A 79 -11.26 -18.07 -5.43
C TYR A 79 -11.01 -17.18 -4.22
N VAL A 80 -11.93 -17.13 -3.25
CA VAL A 80 -11.85 -16.25 -2.08
C VAL A 80 -10.56 -16.47 -1.30
N ASP A 81 -10.18 -17.72 -1.06
CA ASP A 81 -8.96 -18.04 -0.32
C ASP A 81 -7.70 -17.59 -1.06
N ILE A 82 -7.67 -17.78 -2.39
CA ILE A 82 -6.57 -17.36 -3.25
C ILE A 82 -6.46 -15.82 -3.24
N CYS A 83 -7.57 -15.12 -3.43
CA CYS A 83 -7.61 -13.66 -3.39
C CYS A 83 -7.18 -13.11 -2.03
N THR A 84 -7.61 -13.74 -0.95
CA THR A 84 -7.21 -13.37 0.41
C THR A 84 -5.71 -13.57 0.61
N ARG A 85 -5.16 -14.68 0.14
CA ARG A 85 -3.73 -14.96 0.20
C ARG A 85 -2.91 -13.94 -0.59
N ILE A 86 -3.35 -13.58 -1.80
CA ILE A 86 -2.70 -12.56 -2.64
C ILE A 86 -2.66 -11.22 -1.91
N LYS A 87 -3.80 -10.75 -1.41
CA LYS A 87 -3.89 -9.49 -0.64
C LYS A 87 -2.97 -9.51 0.58
N ARG A 88 -2.95 -10.61 1.31
CA ARG A 88 -2.10 -10.79 2.50
C ARG A 88 -0.62 -10.76 2.14
N THR A 89 -0.21 -11.41 1.07
CA THR A 89 1.18 -11.43 0.60
C THR A 89 1.65 -10.04 0.18
N ILE A 90 0.83 -9.31 -0.56
CA ILE A 90 1.13 -7.92 -0.95
C ILE A 90 1.26 -7.03 0.28
N ARG A 91 0.32 -7.12 1.20
CA ARG A 91 0.33 -6.36 2.45
C ARG A 91 1.55 -6.68 3.31
N GLN A 92 1.89 -7.96 3.44
CA GLN A 92 3.09 -8.41 4.17
C GLN A 92 4.35 -7.78 3.59
N ASN A 93 4.55 -7.84 2.27
CA ASN A 93 5.69 -7.22 1.60
C ASN A 93 5.79 -5.72 1.93
N GLN A 94 4.69 -4.99 1.85
CA GLN A 94 4.67 -3.55 2.12
C GLN A 94 4.99 -3.24 3.58
N ILE A 95 4.41 -3.96 4.52
CA ILE A 95 4.63 -3.73 5.96
C ILE A 95 6.06 -4.09 6.36
N GLU A 96 6.56 -5.26 5.97
CA GLU A 96 7.90 -5.71 6.31
C GLU A 96 8.99 -4.77 5.75
N ASN A 97 8.85 -4.35 4.50
CA ASN A 97 9.80 -3.42 3.89
C ASN A 97 9.65 -1.98 4.42
N GLY A 98 8.44 -1.60 4.85
CA GLY A 98 8.23 -0.35 5.58
C GLY A 98 8.91 -0.37 6.95
N LEU A 99 8.78 -1.47 7.70
CA LEU A 99 9.45 -1.65 8.99
C LEU A 99 10.97 -1.72 8.86
N ALA A 100 11.47 -2.31 7.79
CA ALA A 100 12.90 -2.37 7.48
C ALA A 100 13.47 -1.03 6.97
N GLY A 101 12.64 -0.04 6.73
CA GLY A 101 13.05 1.27 6.21
C GLY A 101 13.37 1.30 4.73
N LEU A 102 13.07 0.24 3.98
CA LEU A 102 13.26 0.18 2.53
C LEU A 102 12.17 0.95 1.77
N TYR A 103 10.95 0.96 2.28
CA TYR A 103 9.83 1.72 1.73
C TYR A 103 9.52 2.93 2.62
N ASN A 104 8.82 3.91 2.06
CA ASN A 104 8.40 5.08 2.81
C ASN A 104 7.40 4.69 3.90
N PRO A 105 7.70 4.89 5.20
CA PRO A 105 6.83 4.46 6.28
C PRO A 105 5.46 5.14 6.26
N SER A 106 5.39 6.40 5.91
CA SER A 106 4.14 7.17 5.86
C SER A 106 3.18 6.63 4.78
N ILE A 107 3.71 6.32 3.59
CA ILE A 107 2.92 5.73 2.50
C ILE A 107 2.48 4.32 2.87
N THR A 108 3.39 3.52 3.42
CA THR A 108 3.11 2.15 3.86
C THR A 108 1.99 2.12 4.90
N GLN A 109 2.03 3.03 5.86
CA GLN A 109 1.02 3.16 6.90
C GLN A 109 -0.37 3.48 6.31
N ARG A 110 -0.44 4.42 5.39
CA ARG A 110 -1.70 4.82 4.73
C ARG A 110 -2.29 3.72 3.87
N LEU A 111 -1.46 3.05 3.06
CA LEU A 111 -1.90 1.96 2.18
C LEU A 111 -2.46 0.77 2.94
N ASN A 112 -1.94 0.50 4.13
CA ASN A 112 -2.32 -0.66 4.93
C ASN A 112 -3.26 -0.34 6.08
N ASN A 113 -3.78 0.89 6.14
CA ASN A 113 -4.70 1.37 7.19
C ASN A 113 -4.14 1.18 8.61
N LEU A 114 -2.83 1.33 8.78
CA LEU A 114 -2.16 1.33 10.05
C LEU A 114 -2.32 2.72 10.66
N THR A 115 -3.25 2.88 11.59
CA THR A 115 -3.52 4.15 12.24
C THR A 115 -2.67 4.31 13.50
N GLU A 116 -1.98 5.43 13.59
CA GLU A 116 -1.41 5.89 14.84
C GLU A 116 -2.53 6.52 15.68
N LYS A 117 -2.84 5.90 16.81
CA LYS A 117 -3.82 6.49 17.74
C LYS A 117 -3.14 7.59 18.53
N THR A 118 -3.38 8.83 18.12
CA THR A 118 -3.02 9.97 18.95
C THR A 118 -4.19 10.23 19.89
N ASP A 119 -4.09 9.80 21.13
CA ASP A 119 -5.05 10.18 22.16
C ASP A 119 -4.69 11.57 22.66
N VAL A 120 -5.39 12.56 22.15
CA VAL A 120 -5.40 13.90 22.75
C VAL A 120 -6.44 13.85 23.87
N THR A 121 -6.00 13.47 25.05
CA THR A 121 -6.72 13.35 26.35
C THR A 121 -8.11 14.01 26.43
N THR A 122 -9.08 13.42 25.77
CA THR A 122 -10.50 13.75 25.90
C THR A 122 -11.28 12.60 26.53
N ASN A 123 -10.60 11.59 27.09
CA ASN A 123 -11.21 10.36 27.60
C ASN A 123 -12.14 9.67 26.56
N GLY A 124 -11.85 9.81 25.27
CA GLY A 124 -12.65 9.22 24.20
C GLY A 124 -13.89 10.05 23.80
N GLU A 125 -14.08 11.23 24.37
CA GLU A 125 -15.16 12.13 23.98
C GLU A 125 -14.75 13.00 22.78
N ALA A 126 -15.71 13.24 21.89
CA ALA A 126 -15.49 14.14 20.76
C ALA A 126 -15.34 15.58 21.25
N ILE A 127 -14.29 16.28 20.78
CA ILE A 127 -14.14 17.73 21.07
C ILE A 127 -15.15 18.48 20.19
N ASN A 128 -16.24 18.91 20.81
CA ASN A 128 -17.30 19.66 20.11
C ASN A 128 -17.06 21.17 20.11
N GLU A 129 -16.25 21.67 21.03
CA GLU A 129 -16.03 23.10 21.20
C GLU A 129 -14.66 23.37 21.83
N ILE A 130 -13.89 24.30 21.26
CA ILE A 130 -12.64 24.82 21.85
C ILE A 130 -12.90 26.28 22.23
N LYS A 131 -12.89 26.58 23.55
CA LYS A 131 -12.97 27.96 24.03
C LYS A 131 -11.58 28.49 24.28
N ILE A 132 -11.22 29.56 23.56
CA ILE A 132 -9.96 30.29 23.79
C ILE A 132 -10.27 31.55 24.56
N SER A 133 -9.76 31.62 25.79
CA SER A 133 -9.83 32.84 26.62
C SER A 133 -8.53 33.61 26.52
N ILE A 134 -8.58 34.82 26.00
CA ILE A 134 -7.42 35.71 25.96
C ILE A 134 -7.45 36.53 27.24
N ILE A 135 -6.55 36.21 28.17
CA ILE A 135 -6.35 37.02 29.38
C ILE A 135 -5.39 38.15 29.02
N ARG A 136 -5.88 39.40 29.02
CA ARG A 136 -5.02 40.57 28.93
C ARG A 136 -4.42 40.84 30.29
N PRO A 137 -3.11 41.01 30.39
CA PRO A 137 -2.54 41.45 31.66
C PRO A 137 -3.05 42.86 31.96
N ASP A 138 -3.53 43.06 33.21
CA ASP A 138 -3.90 44.39 33.68
C ASP A 138 -2.67 45.27 33.60
N THR A 139 -2.73 46.29 32.75
CA THR A 139 -1.78 47.40 32.77
C THR A 139 -2.03 48.18 34.07
N LYS A 140 -1.26 47.86 35.12
CA LYS A 140 -1.17 48.78 36.22
C LYS A 140 -0.52 50.05 35.70
N GLU A 141 -1.29 51.10 35.63
CA GLU A 141 -0.75 52.43 35.44
C GLU A 141 0.27 52.67 36.57
N LEU A 142 1.50 52.85 36.16
CA LEU A 142 2.54 53.34 37.08
C LEU A 142 2.32 54.84 37.21
N ASP A 143 1.73 55.21 38.33
CA ASP A 143 1.72 56.59 38.76
C ASP A 143 3.13 57.04 39.17
#